data_bd23e91a4daa47029602e5ec62380577
#
_entry.id   bd23e91a4daa47029602e5ec62380577
#
_cell.length_a   1.000
_cell.length_b   1.000
_cell.length_c   1.000
_cell.angle_alpha   90.00
_cell.angle_beta   90.00
_cell.angle_gamma   90.00
#
_symmetry.space_group_name_H-M   'P 1'
#
loop_
_entity.id
_entity.type
_entity.pdbx_description
1 polymer ?
#
loop_
_entity_poly.entity_id
_entity_poly.type
_entity_poly.pdbx_seq_one_letter_code
_entity_poly.pdbx_strand_id
1 'polypeptide(L)'
;TDGYELLFLTLTAKNIPGESLKSEIKHYFAAWKYLATMNPLFKKSIHGWFRALEVTYNQEDNTYHPHLHIVLAVKPHYFKNSSYYITQKKWAELWANALKIDYDPIVHIQKTYSKKNSSPEQEASKYTVKDSDYLIGNNLKLSSEVVAVLDSALRGVRLIAYGGVLKKIFQLLDLDETKLTDDEELEKITEDLAYVIKKYSWNFGFKFYKQLEEKENKNT
;
A
#
# COMPACT_ATOMS: atom_id res chain seq x y z
N THR A 1 1.63 28.23 1.59
CA THR A 1 0.87 27.07 2.08
C THR A 1 1.61 25.81 1.71
N ASP A 2 2.26 25.24 2.71
CA ASP A 2 3.19 24.12 2.50
C ASP A 2 2.45 22.78 2.59
N GLY A 3 1.60 22.49 1.61
CA GLY A 3 0.91 21.20 1.50
C GLY A 3 1.88 20.00 1.44
N TYR A 4 1.34 18.80 1.45
CA TYR A 4 2.10 17.58 1.17
C TYR A 4 1.96 17.20 -0.29
N GLU A 5 3.01 16.60 -0.83
CA GLU A 5 2.99 15.91 -2.11
C GLU A 5 3.03 14.40 -1.87
N LEU A 6 2.38 13.63 -2.72
CA LEU A 6 2.30 12.19 -2.58
C LEU A 6 3.22 11.49 -3.57
N LEU A 7 3.89 10.44 -3.08
CA LEU A 7 4.67 9.51 -3.89
C LEU A 7 4.06 8.12 -3.77
N PHE A 8 4.14 7.38 -4.85
CA PHE A 8 3.80 5.98 -4.89
C PHE A 8 5.08 5.15 -4.94
N LEU A 9 5.26 4.26 -3.98
CA LEU A 9 6.42 3.38 -3.85
C LEU A 9 5.95 1.92 -3.83
N THR A 10 6.53 1.09 -4.70
CA THR A 10 6.36 -0.36 -4.66
C THR A 10 7.68 -1.00 -4.24
N LEU A 11 7.63 -1.83 -3.21
CA LEU A 11 8.77 -2.61 -2.70
C LEU A 11 8.49 -4.09 -2.88
N THR A 12 9.43 -4.80 -3.49
CA THR A 12 9.36 -6.25 -3.70
C THR A 12 10.68 -6.93 -3.32
N ALA A 13 10.72 -8.26 -3.41
CA ALA A 13 11.93 -9.07 -3.40
C ALA A 13 11.74 -10.26 -4.36
N LYS A 14 12.55 -11.31 -4.26
CA LYS A 14 12.40 -12.52 -5.09
C LYS A 14 11.10 -13.26 -4.78
N ASN A 15 10.61 -14.01 -5.77
CA ASN A 15 9.53 -14.97 -5.58
C ASN A 15 9.91 -16.02 -4.54
N ILE A 16 8.91 -16.54 -3.85
CA ILE A 16 9.09 -17.51 -2.76
C ILE A 16 8.05 -18.64 -2.85
N PRO A 17 8.38 -19.85 -2.37
CA PRO A 17 7.43 -20.95 -2.30
C PRO A 17 6.34 -20.67 -1.24
N GLY A 18 5.18 -21.30 -1.40
CA GLY A 18 3.99 -21.05 -0.56
C GLY A 18 4.20 -21.30 0.93
N GLU A 19 4.99 -22.30 1.30
CA GLU A 19 5.32 -22.62 2.71
C GLU A 19 6.08 -21.50 3.41
N SER A 20 6.83 -20.70 2.65
CA SER A 20 7.62 -19.56 3.16
C SER A 20 6.83 -18.23 3.18
N LEU A 21 5.66 -18.17 2.52
CA LEU A 21 4.93 -16.92 2.29
C LEU A 21 4.59 -16.18 3.59
N LYS A 22 4.09 -16.87 4.60
CA LYS A 22 3.73 -16.25 5.88
C LYS A 22 4.92 -15.64 6.62
N SER A 23 6.04 -16.35 6.62
CA SER A 23 7.28 -15.86 7.26
C SER A 23 7.85 -14.66 6.51
N GLU A 24 7.81 -14.67 5.19
CA GLU A 24 8.31 -13.60 4.36
C GLU A 24 7.45 -12.33 4.47
N ILE A 25 6.13 -12.45 4.52
CA ILE A 25 5.25 -11.31 4.80
C ILE A 25 5.59 -10.66 6.15
N LYS A 26 5.84 -11.46 7.19
CA LYS A 26 6.28 -10.93 8.50
C LYS A 26 7.63 -10.24 8.41
N HIS A 27 8.56 -10.79 7.63
CA HIS A 27 9.87 -10.22 7.37
C HIS A 27 9.74 -8.86 6.66
N TYR A 28 8.92 -8.74 5.62
CA TYR A 28 8.62 -7.47 4.95
C TYR A 28 8.08 -6.43 5.93
N PHE A 29 7.17 -6.82 6.80
CA PHE A 29 6.60 -5.88 7.76
C PHE A 29 7.61 -5.43 8.82
N ALA A 30 8.49 -6.32 9.26
CA ALA A 30 9.58 -5.99 10.16
C ALA A 30 10.58 -5.04 9.49
N ALA A 31 10.96 -5.31 8.24
CA ALA A 31 11.85 -4.48 7.44
C ALA A 31 11.24 -3.09 7.20
N TRP A 32 9.96 -3.01 6.82
CA TRP A 32 9.25 -1.74 6.68
C TRP A 32 9.19 -0.96 8.00
N LYS A 33 8.85 -1.63 9.10
CA LYS A 33 8.83 -1.00 10.43
C LYS A 33 10.21 -0.43 10.78
N TYR A 34 11.28 -1.18 10.53
CA TYR A 34 12.65 -0.71 10.75
C TYR A 34 12.94 0.55 9.92
N LEU A 35 12.65 0.56 8.62
CA LEU A 35 12.81 1.75 7.77
C LEU A 35 12.03 2.94 8.32
N ALA A 36 10.76 2.76 8.62
CA ALA A 36 9.88 3.85 9.03
C ALA A 36 10.21 4.42 10.43
N THR A 37 10.81 3.62 11.32
CA THR A 37 11.06 4.04 12.70
C THR A 37 12.53 4.30 13.03
N MET A 38 13.47 3.65 12.34
CA MET A 38 14.89 3.69 12.70
C MET A 38 15.75 4.41 11.66
N ASN A 39 15.35 4.43 10.38
CA ASN A 39 16.18 5.02 9.34
C ASN A 39 16.15 6.56 9.41
N PRO A 40 17.32 7.25 9.60
CA PRO A 40 17.34 8.70 9.74
C PRO A 40 16.90 9.46 8.48
N LEU A 41 17.26 8.95 7.30
CA LEU A 41 16.88 9.57 6.02
C LEU A 41 15.37 9.47 5.79
N PHE A 42 14.78 8.32 6.08
CA PHE A 42 13.33 8.14 6.03
C PHE A 42 12.63 9.15 6.97
N LYS A 43 13.03 9.19 8.24
CA LYS A 43 12.42 10.07 9.25
C LYS A 43 12.54 11.55 8.91
N LYS A 44 13.62 11.95 8.23
CA LYS A 44 13.85 13.32 7.79
C LYS A 44 12.97 13.69 6.59
N SER A 45 12.73 12.74 5.68
CA SER A 45 12.16 13.01 4.36
C SER A 45 10.66 12.67 4.26
N ILE A 46 10.19 11.69 5.03
CA ILE A 46 8.83 11.16 4.93
C ILE A 46 8.01 11.56 6.17
N HIS A 47 6.94 12.29 5.95
CA HIS A 47 6.08 12.81 7.01
C HIS A 47 4.91 11.91 7.35
N GLY A 48 4.52 11.06 6.42
CA GLY A 48 3.47 10.07 6.61
C GLY A 48 3.51 8.99 5.55
N TRP A 49 2.86 7.88 5.83
CA TRP A 49 2.78 6.76 4.89
C TRP A 49 1.52 5.93 5.10
N PHE A 50 1.04 5.37 4.02
CA PHE A 50 0.04 4.31 3.95
C PHE A 50 0.71 3.12 3.27
N ARG A 51 0.49 1.91 3.78
CA ARG A 51 1.03 0.67 3.23
C ARG A 51 -0.07 -0.35 3.03
N ALA A 52 -0.12 -0.94 1.84
CA ALA A 52 -0.95 -2.10 1.52
C ALA A 52 -0.06 -3.27 1.09
N LEU A 53 -0.42 -4.49 1.50
CA LEU A 53 0.20 -5.72 1.03
C LEU A 53 -0.66 -6.30 -0.11
N GLU A 54 0.00 -6.64 -1.20
CA GLU A 54 -0.51 -7.48 -2.28
C GLU A 54 0.35 -8.73 -2.38
N VAL A 55 -0.22 -9.85 -2.76
CA VAL A 55 0.51 -11.08 -3.07
C VAL A 55 0.02 -11.58 -4.42
N THR A 56 0.91 -11.69 -5.39
CA THR A 56 0.62 -12.32 -6.68
C THR A 56 1.16 -13.75 -6.72
N TYR A 57 0.51 -14.61 -7.50
CA TYR A 57 0.92 -15.98 -7.72
C TYR A 57 1.51 -16.13 -9.11
N ASN A 58 2.69 -16.75 -9.20
CA ASN A 58 3.32 -17.12 -10.47
C ASN A 58 3.05 -18.61 -10.76
N GLN A 59 2.28 -18.85 -11.81
CA GLN A 59 1.88 -20.20 -12.21
C GLN A 59 3.03 -21.00 -12.83
N GLU A 60 4.01 -20.35 -13.46
CA GLU A 60 5.09 -21.02 -14.19
C GLU A 60 6.02 -21.78 -13.25
N ASP A 61 6.35 -21.20 -12.10
CA ASP A 61 7.27 -21.75 -11.12
C ASP A 61 6.61 -22.09 -9.77
N ASN A 62 5.28 -21.97 -9.68
CA ASN A 62 4.49 -22.23 -8.47
C ASN A 62 5.00 -21.45 -7.26
N THR A 63 5.25 -20.15 -7.46
CA THR A 63 5.77 -19.25 -6.43
C THR A 63 4.82 -18.08 -6.16
N TYR A 64 5.07 -17.39 -5.05
CA TYR A 64 4.32 -16.22 -4.61
C TYR A 64 5.23 -15.01 -4.56
N HIS A 65 4.70 -13.85 -4.93
CA HIS A 65 5.44 -12.59 -4.97
C HIS A 65 4.74 -11.53 -4.13
N PRO A 66 5.15 -11.30 -2.87
CA PRO A 66 4.64 -10.22 -2.05
C PRO A 66 5.09 -8.85 -2.56
N HIS A 67 4.17 -7.89 -2.57
CA HIS A 67 4.40 -6.49 -2.90
C HIS A 67 3.94 -5.61 -1.74
N LEU A 68 4.73 -4.63 -1.35
CA LEU A 68 4.27 -3.53 -0.53
C LEU A 68 4.01 -2.32 -1.43
N HIS A 69 2.75 -1.95 -1.55
CA HIS A 69 2.33 -0.71 -2.19
C HIS A 69 2.22 0.37 -1.12
N ILE A 70 2.92 1.47 -1.33
CA ILE A 70 3.09 2.48 -0.29
C ILE A 70 2.83 3.85 -0.87
N VAL A 71 1.96 4.62 -0.23
CA VAL A 71 1.82 6.05 -0.46
C VAL A 71 2.64 6.77 0.59
N LEU A 72 3.49 7.70 0.15
CA LEU A 72 4.34 8.50 1.01
C LEU A 72 3.94 9.96 0.93
N ALA A 73 3.75 10.61 2.07
CA ALA A 73 3.54 12.05 2.15
C ALA A 73 4.88 12.76 2.41
N VAL A 74 5.26 13.66 1.50
CA VAL A 74 6.50 14.43 1.54
C VAL A 74 6.21 15.93 1.43
N LYS A 75 7.07 16.78 1.98
CA LYS A 75 6.96 18.23 1.77
C LYS A 75 7.51 18.64 0.40
N PRO A 76 7.05 19.74 -0.20
CA PRO A 76 7.49 20.19 -1.53
C PRO A 76 9.01 20.37 -1.69
N HIS A 77 9.72 20.66 -0.60
CA HIS A 77 11.18 20.76 -0.61
C HIS A 77 11.90 19.41 -0.83
N TYR A 78 11.20 18.28 -0.68
CA TYR A 78 11.73 16.95 -0.97
C TYR A 78 12.35 16.88 -2.38
N PHE A 79 11.70 17.49 -3.36
CA PHE A 79 12.17 17.48 -4.76
C PHE A 79 13.24 18.54 -5.06
N LYS A 80 13.36 19.56 -4.21
CA LYS A 80 14.25 20.71 -4.43
C LYS A 80 15.59 20.59 -3.71
N ASN A 81 15.70 19.68 -2.76
CA ASN A 81 16.88 19.56 -1.91
C ASN A 81 17.36 18.11 -1.86
N SER A 82 18.59 17.88 -2.36
CA SER A 82 19.24 16.56 -2.40
C SER A 82 19.36 15.87 -1.03
N SER A 83 19.37 16.66 0.06
CA SER A 83 19.43 16.11 1.42
C SER A 83 18.14 15.38 1.86
N TYR A 84 17.03 15.60 1.17
CA TYR A 84 15.73 14.98 1.45
C TYR A 84 15.34 13.98 0.37
N TYR A 85 15.83 14.18 -0.86
CA TYR A 85 15.43 13.36 -1.99
C TYR A 85 16.02 11.95 -1.91
N ILE A 86 15.16 10.94 -1.97
CA ILE A 86 15.55 9.53 -1.98
C ILE A 86 15.33 9.00 -3.40
N THR A 87 16.42 8.74 -4.11
CA THR A 87 16.36 8.18 -5.47
C THR A 87 15.84 6.74 -5.44
N GLN A 88 15.35 6.25 -6.59
CA GLN A 88 14.91 4.85 -6.72
C GLN A 88 16.04 3.87 -6.33
N LYS A 89 17.27 4.12 -6.78
CA LYS A 89 18.43 3.32 -6.39
C LYS A 89 18.62 3.33 -4.86
N LYS A 90 18.49 4.50 -4.23
CA LYS A 90 18.63 4.61 -2.76
C LYS A 90 17.49 3.89 -2.03
N TRP A 91 16.28 3.89 -2.57
CA TRP A 91 15.18 3.08 -2.04
C TRP A 91 15.49 1.59 -2.12
N ALA A 92 16.06 1.11 -3.25
CA ALA A 92 16.47 -0.30 -3.40
C ALA A 92 17.54 -0.67 -2.36
N GLU A 93 18.57 0.16 -2.18
CA GLU A 93 19.60 -0.04 -1.15
C GLU A 93 19.01 -0.09 0.27
N LEU A 94 18.13 0.85 0.59
CA LEU A 94 17.47 0.90 1.90
C LEU A 94 16.61 -0.34 2.15
N TRP A 95 15.90 -0.80 1.12
CA TRP A 95 15.05 -1.98 1.20
C TRP A 95 15.88 -3.26 1.33
N ALA A 96 16.92 -3.42 0.51
CA ALA A 96 17.85 -4.54 0.61
C ALA A 96 18.48 -4.65 2.00
N ASN A 97 18.95 -3.53 2.53
CA ASN A 97 19.53 -3.48 3.87
C ASN A 97 18.52 -3.82 4.97
N ALA A 98 17.27 -3.36 4.85
CA ALA A 98 16.22 -3.65 5.81
C ALA A 98 15.79 -5.12 5.79
N LEU A 99 15.75 -5.73 4.61
CA LEU A 99 15.51 -7.17 4.40
C LEU A 99 16.76 -8.02 4.69
N LYS A 100 17.94 -7.43 4.81
CA LYS A 100 19.23 -8.14 4.96
C LYS A 100 19.49 -9.13 3.81
N ILE A 101 19.17 -8.72 2.59
CA ILE A 101 19.42 -9.49 1.36
C ILE A 101 20.67 -8.97 0.66
N ASP A 102 21.33 -9.83 -0.10
CA ASP A 102 22.61 -9.59 -0.80
C ASP A 102 22.46 -9.32 -2.31
N TYR A 103 21.21 -9.08 -2.76
CA TYR A 103 20.88 -8.74 -4.13
C TYR A 103 20.07 -7.45 -4.20
N ASP A 104 20.04 -6.82 -5.38
CA ASP A 104 19.25 -5.61 -5.63
C ASP A 104 17.77 -5.97 -5.82
N PRO A 105 16.87 -5.57 -4.89
CA PRO A 105 15.44 -5.78 -5.04
C PRO A 105 14.86 -4.83 -6.09
N ILE A 106 13.77 -5.25 -6.73
CA ILE A 106 13.02 -4.39 -7.64
C ILE A 106 12.21 -3.40 -6.81
N VAL A 107 12.49 -2.12 -7.04
CA VAL A 107 11.79 -1.00 -6.39
C VAL A 107 11.31 -0.04 -7.46
N HIS A 108 10.07 0.39 -7.36
CA HIS A 108 9.51 1.42 -8.22
C HIS A 108 9.01 2.58 -7.39
N ILE A 109 9.38 3.82 -7.75
CA ILE A 109 8.89 5.03 -7.11
C ILE A 109 8.49 6.05 -8.17
N GLN A 110 7.33 6.66 -8.00
CA GLN A 110 6.83 7.71 -8.87
C GLN A 110 6.09 8.77 -8.08
N LYS A 111 6.11 10.01 -8.56
CA LYS A 111 5.22 11.05 -8.04
C LYS A 111 3.80 10.76 -8.51
N THR A 112 2.85 10.82 -7.59
CA THR A 112 1.45 10.78 -7.97
C THR A 112 1.09 12.14 -8.56
N TYR A 113 0.74 12.16 -9.82
CA TYR A 113 0.13 13.33 -10.44
C TYR A 113 -1.38 13.11 -10.44
N SER A 114 -2.14 14.05 -9.94
CA SER A 114 -3.55 14.13 -10.31
C SER A 114 -3.61 14.53 -11.79
N LYS A 115 -3.34 13.56 -12.68
CA LYS A 115 -3.54 13.76 -14.10
C LYS A 115 -5.04 13.88 -14.32
N LYS A 116 -5.45 14.93 -15.02
CA LYS A 116 -6.83 15.15 -15.49
C LYS A 116 -7.44 13.95 -16.24
N ASN A 117 -6.67 12.89 -16.54
CA ASN A 117 -7.08 11.73 -17.35
C ASN A 117 -6.77 10.36 -16.75
N SER A 118 -6.19 10.25 -15.56
CA SER A 118 -6.14 8.97 -14.82
C SER A 118 -7.06 9.12 -13.63
N SER A 119 -8.19 8.42 -13.67
CA SER A 119 -9.08 8.46 -12.51
C SER A 119 -8.34 7.88 -11.30
N PRO A 120 -8.54 8.46 -10.12
CA PRO A 120 -8.02 7.93 -8.88
C PRO A 120 -8.38 6.46 -8.65
N GLU A 121 -9.47 6.02 -9.29
CA GLU A 121 -9.93 4.63 -9.35
C GLU A 121 -8.93 3.69 -10.01
N GLN A 122 -8.21 4.13 -11.05
CA GLN A 122 -7.17 3.33 -11.69
C GLN A 122 -5.94 3.15 -10.81
N GLU A 123 -5.61 4.13 -10.00
CA GLU A 123 -4.51 4.04 -9.04
C GLU A 123 -4.91 3.18 -7.83
N ALA A 124 -6.13 3.34 -7.31
CA ALA A 124 -6.69 2.54 -6.22
C ALA A 124 -6.95 1.08 -6.63
N SER A 125 -7.29 0.82 -7.90
CA SER A 125 -7.49 -0.55 -8.42
C SER A 125 -6.20 -1.38 -8.41
N LYS A 126 -5.05 -0.73 -8.36
CA LYS A 126 -3.75 -1.42 -8.18
C LYS A 126 -3.60 -2.06 -6.79
N TYR A 127 -4.41 -1.65 -5.82
CA TYR A 127 -4.42 -2.21 -4.46
C TYR A 127 -5.52 -3.25 -4.23
N THR A 128 -6.35 -3.48 -5.22
CA THR A 128 -7.36 -4.53 -5.16
C THR A 128 -6.75 -5.81 -5.66
N VAL A 129 -6.84 -6.82 -4.81
CA VAL A 129 -6.67 -8.20 -5.21
C VAL A 129 -7.58 -8.47 -6.40
N LYS A 130 -7.00 -8.69 -7.57
CA LYS A 130 -7.77 -9.05 -8.75
C LYS A 130 -8.15 -10.51 -8.62
N ASP A 131 -9.41 -10.84 -8.77
CA ASP A 131 -9.89 -12.23 -8.80
C ASP A 131 -9.11 -13.06 -9.83
N SER A 132 -8.66 -12.42 -10.93
CA SER A 132 -7.80 -13.03 -11.95
C SER A 132 -6.44 -13.54 -11.43
N ASP A 133 -5.96 -13.03 -10.31
CA ASP A 133 -4.65 -13.40 -9.78
C ASP A 133 -4.70 -14.72 -8.96
N TYR A 134 -5.89 -15.19 -8.62
CA TYR A 134 -6.12 -16.44 -7.86
C TYR A 134 -6.96 -17.48 -8.59
N LEU A 135 -7.77 -17.04 -9.55
CA LEU A 135 -8.55 -17.93 -10.39
C LEU A 135 -7.72 -18.30 -11.62
N ILE A 136 -7.09 -19.46 -11.57
CA ILE A 136 -6.19 -19.95 -12.61
C ILE A 136 -7.02 -20.64 -13.70
N GLY A 137 -7.56 -19.85 -14.63
CA GLY A 137 -8.35 -20.33 -15.75
C GLY A 137 -9.42 -21.34 -15.30
N ASN A 138 -9.53 -22.48 -16.00
CA ASN A 138 -10.46 -23.54 -15.66
C ASN A 138 -9.88 -24.60 -14.67
N ASN A 139 -8.71 -24.34 -14.06
CA ASN A 139 -8.09 -25.28 -13.13
C ASN A 139 -8.54 -25.03 -11.69
N LEU A 140 -9.71 -25.54 -11.33
CA LEU A 140 -10.30 -25.39 -10.00
C LEU A 140 -9.43 -25.98 -8.89
N LYS A 141 -8.71 -27.09 -9.15
CA LYS A 141 -7.84 -27.73 -8.17
C LYS A 141 -6.68 -26.80 -7.82
N LEU A 142 -5.96 -26.29 -8.81
CA LEU A 142 -4.84 -25.38 -8.59
C LEU A 142 -5.29 -24.07 -7.95
N SER A 143 -6.43 -23.51 -8.39
CA SER A 143 -7.02 -22.32 -7.75
C SER A 143 -7.33 -22.56 -6.28
N SER A 144 -7.86 -23.72 -5.92
CA SER A 144 -8.15 -24.09 -4.53
C SER A 144 -6.87 -24.21 -3.68
N GLU A 145 -5.81 -24.79 -4.23
CA GLU A 145 -4.49 -24.92 -3.58
C GLU A 145 -3.87 -23.53 -3.33
N VAL A 146 -3.89 -22.65 -4.34
CA VAL A 146 -3.39 -21.27 -4.21
C VAL A 146 -4.17 -20.49 -3.18
N VAL A 147 -5.51 -20.55 -3.21
CA VAL A 147 -6.37 -19.86 -2.22
C VAL A 147 -6.09 -20.41 -0.80
N ALA A 148 -5.88 -21.71 -0.62
CA ALA A 148 -5.57 -22.29 0.68
C ALA A 148 -4.24 -21.77 1.25
N VAL A 149 -3.21 -21.65 0.41
CA VAL A 149 -1.91 -21.07 0.79
C VAL A 149 -2.07 -19.59 1.19
N LEU A 150 -2.78 -18.81 0.38
CA LEU A 150 -3.01 -17.40 0.66
C LEU A 150 -3.83 -17.19 1.94
N ASP A 151 -4.93 -17.93 2.13
CA ASP A 151 -5.73 -17.87 3.36
C ASP A 151 -4.87 -18.18 4.59
N SER A 152 -4.06 -19.24 4.53
CA SER A 152 -3.15 -19.61 5.62
C SER A 152 -2.10 -18.52 5.90
N ALA A 153 -1.50 -17.96 4.86
CA ALA A 153 -0.45 -16.95 4.99
C ALA A 153 -0.99 -15.61 5.48
N LEU A 154 -2.17 -15.19 4.99
CA LEU A 154 -2.76 -13.88 5.27
C LEU A 154 -3.64 -13.87 6.53
N ARG A 155 -3.98 -15.03 7.08
CA ARG A 155 -4.82 -15.13 8.28
C ARG A 155 -4.15 -14.45 9.48
N GLY A 156 -4.85 -13.42 10.03
CA GLY A 156 -4.38 -12.61 11.14
C GLY A 156 -3.29 -11.57 10.74
N VAL A 157 -3.04 -11.40 9.46
CA VAL A 157 -2.11 -10.40 8.93
C VAL A 157 -2.83 -9.08 8.70
N ARG A 158 -2.23 -7.99 9.19
CA ARG A 158 -2.74 -6.63 8.91
C ARG A 158 -2.29 -6.19 7.52
N LEU A 159 -3.17 -6.34 6.53
CA LEU A 159 -2.86 -6.03 5.12
C LEU A 159 -2.56 -4.55 4.91
N ILE A 160 -3.26 -3.67 5.64
CA ILE A 160 -3.17 -2.21 5.54
C ILE A 160 -2.64 -1.61 6.84
N ALA A 161 -1.75 -0.63 6.74
CA ALA A 161 -1.25 0.11 7.89
C ALA A 161 -0.88 1.55 7.52
N TYR A 162 -0.88 2.43 8.50
CA TYR A 162 -0.63 3.86 8.36
C TYR A 162 0.41 4.34 9.38
N GLY A 163 1.10 5.43 9.03
CA GLY A 163 2.02 6.12 9.94
C GLY A 163 2.13 7.61 9.66
N GLY A 164 2.66 8.35 10.63
CA GLY A 164 2.86 9.79 10.52
C GLY A 164 1.56 10.56 10.32
N VAL A 165 1.61 11.62 9.49
CA VAL A 165 0.45 12.48 9.21
C VAL A 165 -0.72 11.70 8.63
N LEU A 166 -0.47 10.70 7.77
CA LEU A 166 -1.55 9.90 7.18
C LEU A 166 -2.32 9.10 8.23
N LYS A 167 -1.66 8.61 9.29
CA LYS A 167 -2.35 7.96 10.40
C LYS A 167 -3.32 8.90 11.11
N LYS A 168 -2.91 10.17 11.32
CA LYS A 168 -3.76 11.17 11.97
C LYS A 168 -5.00 11.47 11.13
N ILE A 169 -4.82 11.65 9.81
CA ILE A 169 -5.91 11.89 8.86
C ILE A 169 -6.91 10.74 8.88
N PHE A 170 -6.43 9.50 8.80
CA PHE A 170 -7.29 8.32 8.85
C PHE A 170 -8.07 8.20 10.17
N GLN A 171 -7.43 8.55 11.29
CA GLN A 171 -8.12 8.57 12.59
C GLN A 171 -9.21 9.64 12.66
N LEU A 172 -9.01 10.78 11.98
CA LEU A 172 -10.03 11.84 11.90
C LEU A 172 -11.20 11.43 11.00
N LEU A 173 -10.93 10.73 9.89
CA LEU A 173 -11.97 10.21 9.00
C LEU A 173 -12.82 9.09 9.63
N ASP A 174 -12.21 8.28 10.51
CA ASP A 174 -12.92 7.21 11.24
C ASP A 174 -13.73 7.73 12.44
N LEU A 175 -13.43 8.94 12.92
CA LEU A 175 -13.92 9.49 14.17
C LEU A 175 -15.18 10.36 14.04
N ASP A 176 -15.87 10.40 12.90
CA ASP A 176 -17.13 11.17 12.76
C ASP A 176 -17.09 12.28 11.70
N GLU A 177 -18.06 12.24 10.82
CA GLU A 177 -18.38 13.33 9.87
C GLU A 177 -18.70 14.67 10.57
N THR A 178 -18.74 14.71 11.91
CA THR A 178 -19.18 15.86 12.71
C THR A 178 -18.04 16.67 13.36
N LYS A 179 -16.76 16.28 13.19
CA LYS A 179 -15.62 16.96 13.84
C LYS A 179 -14.51 17.42 12.90
N LEU A 180 -14.86 17.78 11.70
CA LEU A 180 -13.95 18.51 10.81
C LEU A 180 -13.99 19.99 11.19
N THR A 181 -13.08 20.42 12.04
CA THR A 181 -12.83 21.85 12.31
C THR A 181 -11.67 22.32 11.46
N ASP A 182 -11.96 23.32 10.63
CA ASP A 182 -11.15 24.41 10.09
C ASP A 182 -9.65 24.18 9.78
N ASP A 183 -9.32 23.13 9.01
CA ASP A 183 -7.98 22.99 8.49
C ASP A 183 -8.06 22.70 6.97
N GLU A 184 -8.04 23.77 6.15
CA GLU A 184 -8.07 23.68 4.66
C GLU A 184 -6.98 22.77 4.10
N GLU A 185 -5.88 22.56 4.83
CA GLU A 185 -4.78 21.66 4.48
C GLU A 185 -5.17 20.20 4.68
N LEU A 186 -5.96 19.91 5.69
CA LEU A 186 -6.54 18.58 5.97
C LEU A 186 -7.63 18.20 4.96
N GLU A 187 -8.46 19.16 4.58
CA GLU A 187 -9.52 18.95 3.58
C GLU A 187 -8.95 18.53 2.22
N LYS A 188 -7.92 19.23 1.74
CA LYS A 188 -7.30 18.93 0.45
C LYS A 188 -6.59 17.57 0.42
N ILE A 189 -5.90 17.21 1.52
CA ILE A 189 -5.28 15.89 1.66
C ILE A 189 -6.35 14.81 1.81
N THR A 190 -7.47 15.12 2.46
CA THR A 190 -8.61 14.23 2.63
C THR A 190 -9.29 13.95 1.31
N GLU A 191 -9.49 14.97 0.46
CA GLU A 191 -10.00 14.79 -0.89
C GLU A 191 -9.07 13.93 -1.75
N ASP A 192 -7.76 14.22 -1.77
CA ASP A 192 -6.77 13.45 -2.52
C ASP A 192 -6.69 11.99 -2.03
N LEU A 193 -6.89 11.74 -0.74
CA LEU A 193 -6.88 10.40 -0.15
C LEU A 193 -8.23 9.69 -0.23
N ALA A 194 -9.35 10.39 -0.20
CA ALA A 194 -10.67 9.81 -0.40
C ALA A 194 -10.76 9.13 -1.78
N TYR A 195 -10.06 9.65 -2.77
CA TYR A 195 -9.92 9.02 -4.09
C TYR A 195 -9.03 7.77 -4.08
N VAL A 196 -8.09 7.66 -3.14
CA VAL A 196 -7.16 6.51 -3.02
C VAL A 196 -7.77 5.39 -2.16
N ILE A 197 -8.74 5.72 -1.28
CA ILE A 197 -9.29 4.79 -0.30
C ILE A 197 -10.74 4.52 -0.62
N LYS A 198 -10.96 3.45 -1.35
CA LYS A 198 -12.28 2.86 -1.44
C LYS A 198 -12.57 2.15 -0.12
N LYS A 199 -13.73 2.42 0.48
CA LYS A 199 -14.19 1.71 1.68
C LYS A 199 -14.58 0.30 1.28
N TYR A 200 -13.95 -0.68 1.89
CA TYR A 200 -14.30 -2.09 1.74
C TYR A 200 -14.83 -2.62 3.07
N SER A 201 -15.94 -3.32 3.04
CA SER A 201 -16.41 -4.09 4.19
C SER A 201 -16.18 -5.57 3.96
N TRP A 202 -15.77 -6.26 5.03
CA TRP A 202 -15.68 -7.72 5.02
C TRP A 202 -17.09 -8.32 4.97
N ASN A 203 -17.36 -9.14 3.95
CA ASN A 203 -18.62 -9.86 3.84
C ASN A 203 -18.47 -11.25 4.47
N PHE A 204 -19.07 -11.46 5.63
CA PHE A 204 -19.01 -12.70 6.37
C PHE A 204 -19.65 -13.89 5.63
N GLY A 205 -20.66 -13.65 4.80
CA GLY A 205 -21.35 -14.69 4.03
C GLY A 205 -20.51 -15.24 2.89
N PHE A 206 -19.84 -14.34 2.17
CA PHE A 206 -19.02 -14.69 1.02
C PHE A 206 -17.53 -14.78 1.32
N LYS A 207 -17.10 -14.42 2.53
CA LYS A 207 -15.70 -14.44 3.00
C LYS A 207 -14.73 -13.63 2.11
N PHE A 208 -15.19 -12.52 1.55
CA PHE A 208 -14.35 -11.58 0.82
C PHE A 208 -14.68 -10.12 1.18
N TYR A 209 -13.78 -9.20 0.84
CA TYR A 209 -14.00 -7.76 0.99
C TYR A 209 -14.86 -7.24 -0.17
N LYS A 210 -16.03 -6.70 0.13
CA LYS A 210 -16.88 -6.03 -0.84
C LYS A 210 -16.67 -4.51 -0.75
N GLN A 211 -16.47 -3.87 -1.90
CA GLN A 211 -16.46 -2.41 -1.96
C GLN A 211 -17.82 -1.85 -1.54
N LEU A 212 -17.82 -0.88 -0.63
CA LEU A 212 -19.03 -0.15 -0.27
C LEU A 212 -19.30 0.87 -1.38
N GLU A 213 -20.47 0.79 -2.01
CA GLU A 213 -20.95 1.82 -2.92
C GLU A 213 -21.30 3.06 -2.09
N GLU A 214 -20.79 4.21 -2.49
CA GLU A 214 -21.30 5.48 -1.97
C GLU A 214 -22.76 5.61 -2.42
N LYS A 215 -23.67 5.72 -1.46
CA LYS A 215 -25.03 6.15 -1.76
C LYS A 215 -24.93 7.60 -2.20
N GLU A 216 -25.13 7.87 -3.50
CA GLU A 216 -25.44 9.22 -3.96
C GLU A 216 -26.60 9.75 -3.11
N ASN A 217 -26.32 10.72 -2.27
CA ASN A 217 -27.39 11.53 -1.67
C ASN A 217 -28.03 12.35 -2.79
N LYS A 218 -29.04 11.79 -3.43
CA LYS A 218 -30.01 12.55 -4.20
C LYS A 218 -30.86 13.32 -3.20
N ASN A 219 -30.39 14.50 -2.82
CA ASN A 219 -31.29 15.52 -2.29
C ASN A 219 -31.89 16.26 -3.48
N THR A 220 -33.14 15.97 -3.73
CA THR A 220 -34.09 16.80 -4.48
C THR A 220 -34.39 18.07 -3.70
#